data_a4b1153bc999676972ae16c34e2a6ce1
#
_entry.id   a4b1153bc999676972ae16c34e2a6ce1
#
_cell.length_a   1.000
_cell.length_b   1.000
_cell.length_c   1.000
_cell.angle_alpha   90.00
_cell.angle_beta   90.00
_cell.angle_gamma   90.00
#
_symmetry.space_group_name_H-M   'P 1'
#
loop_
_entity.id
_entity.type
_entity.pdbx_description
1 polymer ?
#
loop_
_entity_poly.entity_id
_entity_poly.type
_entity_poly.pdbx_seq_one_letter_code
_entity_poly.pdbx_strand_id
1 'polypeptide(L)'
;MNFAEAVRRAGVEFLRDEPLAKHTTFRIGGPAEWFAAAATLEQLETLAEVALAYGVPLTVLGGGSNLLVSDAGIRGLVVANQTRRHGPAAQFREQLQHPALRDDHWVAESGVMLAGMARTTTRSGLAGLEWAISIPGTVAGAVIGNAGAHGSDTAANLAWVLVRYPGCRRQVLTRDDLHYTYRSSRLREQLLGPREQKRPVILAAGFALAQGDPVVLLHRADENLARRRASQPVEPSAGSIFRNPAGDFAGRLIESLGMKGHQIGGAQVSPRHANFIVNT
;
A
#
# COMPACT_ATOMS: atom_id res chain seq x y z
N MET A 1 -4.59 14.09 30.74
CA MET A 1 -3.68 14.01 29.56
C MET A 1 -4.52 14.16 28.33
N ASN A 2 -4.19 15.07 27.44
CA ASN A 2 -4.90 15.27 26.18
C ASN A 2 -4.28 14.40 25.06
N PHE A 3 -4.95 14.32 23.89
CA PHE A 3 -4.49 13.51 22.75
C PHE A 3 -3.06 13.86 22.28
N ALA A 4 -2.75 15.15 22.19
CA ALA A 4 -1.42 15.63 21.76
C ALA A 4 -0.30 15.17 22.71
N GLU A 5 -0.55 15.23 24.02
CA GLU A 5 0.39 14.74 25.03
C GLU A 5 0.58 13.22 24.94
N ALA A 6 -0.49 12.46 24.66
CA ALA A 6 -0.40 11.02 24.49
C ALA A 6 0.44 10.64 23.27
N VAL A 7 0.30 11.33 22.13
CA VAL A 7 1.12 11.12 20.94
C VAL A 7 2.60 11.41 21.22
N ARG A 8 2.92 12.54 21.89
CA ARG A 8 4.31 12.85 22.25
C ARG A 8 4.94 11.81 23.19
N ARG A 9 4.16 11.28 24.15
CA ARG A 9 4.63 10.19 25.04
C ARG A 9 4.91 8.89 24.30
N ALA A 10 4.30 8.69 23.15
CA ALA A 10 4.61 7.59 22.23
C ALA A 10 5.98 7.78 21.52
N GLY A 11 6.70 8.86 21.80
CA GLY A 11 7.96 9.19 21.13
C GLY A 11 7.80 9.58 19.67
N VAL A 12 6.62 10.13 19.32
CA VAL A 12 6.31 10.52 17.94
C VAL A 12 5.94 12.00 17.89
N GLU A 13 6.63 12.74 17.03
CA GLU A 13 6.25 14.10 16.69
C GLU A 13 5.04 14.10 15.76
N PHE A 14 4.21 15.16 15.86
CA PHE A 14 3.07 15.34 14.98
C PHE A 14 2.99 16.76 14.45
N LEU A 15 2.38 16.90 13.29
CA LEU A 15 2.07 18.18 12.66
C LEU A 15 0.54 18.41 12.69
N ARG A 16 0.14 19.68 12.68
CA ARG A 16 -1.24 20.09 12.49
C ARG A 16 -1.41 20.60 11.08
N ASP A 17 -2.55 20.30 10.50
CA ASP A 17 -2.96 20.81 9.20
C ASP A 17 -1.93 20.57 8.08
N GLU A 18 -1.22 19.40 8.14
CA GLU A 18 -0.20 19.03 7.16
C GLU A 18 -0.83 18.74 5.79
N PRO A 19 -0.41 19.45 4.72
CA PRO A 19 -0.96 19.27 3.37
C PRO A 19 -0.68 17.86 2.82
N LEU A 20 -1.73 17.05 2.61
CA LEU A 20 -1.58 15.67 2.12
C LEU A 20 -1.16 15.60 0.65
N ALA A 21 -1.24 16.68 -0.10
CA ALA A 21 -0.66 16.78 -1.44
C ALA A 21 0.84 16.42 -1.47
N LYS A 22 1.59 16.68 -0.39
CA LYS A 22 3.02 16.30 -0.24
C LYS A 22 3.21 14.80 -0.04
N HIS A 23 2.17 14.07 0.35
CA HIS A 23 2.19 12.67 0.76
C HIS A 23 1.43 11.76 -0.20
N THR A 24 1.00 12.27 -1.36
CA THR A 24 0.34 11.50 -2.42
C THR A 24 1.11 11.61 -3.74
N THR A 25 1.13 10.53 -4.53
CA THR A 25 1.73 10.55 -5.88
C THR A 25 0.92 11.40 -6.85
N PHE A 26 -0.35 11.65 -6.56
CA PHE A 26 -1.18 12.56 -7.34
C PHE A 26 -0.86 14.04 -7.07
N ARG A 27 -0.15 14.35 -5.97
CA ARG A 27 0.18 15.70 -5.51
C ARG A 27 -1.06 16.59 -5.32
N ILE A 28 -2.15 15.97 -4.91
CA ILE A 28 -3.43 16.60 -4.58
C ILE A 28 -3.85 16.14 -3.19
N GLY A 29 -4.52 17.00 -2.43
CA GLY A 29 -5.10 16.70 -1.15
C GLY A 29 -4.97 17.82 -0.14
N GLY A 30 -6.08 18.12 0.54
CA GLY A 30 -6.17 19.06 1.64
C GLY A 30 -5.43 18.56 2.89
N PRO A 31 -5.55 19.30 4.02
CA PRO A 31 -4.75 19.04 5.21
C PRO A 31 -5.19 17.79 5.99
N ALA A 32 -4.24 17.13 6.62
CA ALA A 32 -4.49 16.21 7.72
C ALA A 32 -4.68 17.02 9.00
N GLU A 33 -5.77 16.81 9.73
CA GLU A 33 -5.99 17.50 11.01
C GLU A 33 -4.85 17.25 12.00
N TRP A 34 -4.40 15.99 12.09
CA TRP A 34 -3.20 15.56 12.80
C TRP A 34 -2.40 14.65 11.87
N PHE A 35 -1.12 14.89 11.76
CA PHE A 35 -0.23 14.07 10.94
C PHE A 35 0.96 13.62 11.76
N ALA A 36 1.26 12.31 11.73
CA ALA A 36 2.42 11.73 12.37
C ALA A 36 3.10 10.71 11.45
N ALA A 37 4.39 10.47 11.63
CA ALA A 37 5.13 9.44 10.92
C ALA A 37 5.52 8.32 11.89
N ALA A 38 5.23 7.06 11.54
CA ALA A 38 5.64 5.89 12.29
C ALA A 38 6.82 5.22 11.56
N ALA A 39 8.00 5.27 12.15
CA ALA A 39 9.22 4.65 11.62
C ALA A 39 9.39 3.20 12.06
N THR A 40 8.72 2.78 13.14
CA THR A 40 8.75 1.42 13.67
C THR A 40 7.36 0.83 13.83
N LEU A 41 7.26 -0.50 13.94
CA LEU A 41 5.98 -1.18 14.20
C LEU A 41 5.40 -0.77 15.55
N GLU A 42 6.24 -0.59 16.55
CA GLU A 42 5.84 -0.18 17.89
C GLU A 42 5.20 1.22 17.88
N GLN A 43 5.78 2.16 17.14
CA GLN A 43 5.19 3.48 16.96
C GLN A 43 3.84 3.41 16.24
N LEU A 44 3.75 2.61 15.16
CA LEU A 44 2.51 2.43 14.40
C LEU A 44 1.40 1.86 15.28
N GLU A 45 1.69 0.83 16.08
CA GLU A 45 0.73 0.24 17.02
C GLU A 45 0.33 1.21 18.13
N THR A 46 1.30 1.92 18.72
CA THR A 46 1.04 2.88 19.80
C THR A 46 0.16 4.02 19.31
N LEU A 47 0.41 4.57 18.12
CA LEU A 47 -0.44 5.61 17.53
C LEU A 47 -1.86 5.12 17.28
N ALA A 48 -2.03 3.86 16.85
CA ALA A 48 -3.35 3.28 16.66
C ALA A 48 -4.11 3.11 17.98
N GLU A 49 -3.43 2.69 19.05
CA GLU A 49 -4.02 2.59 20.40
C GLU A 49 -4.36 3.96 20.99
N VAL A 50 -3.49 4.94 20.83
CA VAL A 50 -3.76 6.32 21.26
C VAL A 50 -4.96 6.89 20.52
N ALA A 51 -5.05 6.71 19.20
CA ALA A 51 -6.20 7.16 18.42
C ALA A 51 -7.52 6.53 18.94
N LEU A 52 -7.50 5.21 19.21
CA LEU A 52 -8.66 4.51 19.78
C LEU A 52 -9.03 5.05 21.17
N ALA A 53 -8.04 5.20 22.06
CA ALA A 53 -8.27 5.61 23.44
C ALA A 53 -8.91 7.02 23.56
N TYR A 54 -8.63 7.88 22.59
CA TYR A 54 -9.16 9.24 22.53
C TYR A 54 -10.33 9.41 21.57
N GLY A 55 -10.83 8.33 20.96
CA GLY A 55 -11.91 8.39 19.97
C GLY A 55 -11.57 9.20 18.70
N VAL A 56 -10.27 9.30 18.38
CA VAL A 56 -9.78 10.02 17.19
C VAL A 56 -9.77 9.08 15.98
N PRO A 57 -10.43 9.45 14.87
CA PRO A 57 -10.38 8.65 13.66
C PRO A 57 -8.94 8.43 13.19
N LEU A 58 -8.59 7.18 12.82
CA LEU A 58 -7.26 6.82 12.33
C LEU A 58 -7.28 6.54 10.82
N THR A 59 -6.33 7.12 10.11
CA THR A 59 -6.00 6.77 8.73
C THR A 59 -4.52 6.42 8.63
N VAL A 60 -4.19 5.19 8.25
CA VAL A 60 -2.80 4.80 7.96
C VAL A 60 -2.51 5.04 6.49
N LEU A 61 -1.51 5.86 6.21
CA LEU A 61 -1.08 6.23 4.88
C LEU A 61 0.21 5.49 4.51
N GLY A 62 0.17 4.72 3.42
CA GLY A 62 1.38 4.14 2.81
C GLY A 62 2.05 5.12 1.84
N GLY A 63 2.39 4.65 0.63
CA GLY A 63 3.02 5.49 -0.39
C GLY A 63 2.11 6.50 -1.08
N GLY A 64 0.85 6.65 -0.70
CA GLY A 64 -0.10 7.62 -1.27
C GLY A 64 -0.39 7.43 -2.77
N SER A 65 -0.12 6.24 -3.32
CA SER A 65 -0.12 6.00 -4.78
C SER A 65 -1.46 5.58 -5.37
N ASN A 66 -2.49 5.42 -4.53
CA ASN A 66 -3.83 5.02 -4.97
C ASN A 66 -4.90 5.78 -4.15
N LEU A 67 -4.67 7.06 -3.95
CA LEU A 67 -5.54 7.93 -3.16
C LEU A 67 -5.83 9.23 -3.91
N LEU A 68 -7.09 9.63 -3.81
CA LEU A 68 -7.54 10.99 -4.09
C LEU A 68 -8.08 11.55 -2.76
N VAL A 69 -7.41 12.55 -2.22
CA VAL A 69 -7.79 13.20 -0.97
C VAL A 69 -8.55 14.47 -1.27
N SER A 70 -9.68 14.67 -0.60
CA SER A 70 -10.50 15.88 -0.73
C SER A 70 -9.73 17.14 -0.31
N ASP A 71 -10.05 18.29 -0.90
CA ASP A 71 -9.51 19.59 -0.52
C ASP A 71 -9.86 19.97 0.94
N ALA A 72 -10.96 19.44 1.47
CA ALA A 72 -11.31 19.56 2.89
C ALA A 72 -10.37 18.77 3.82
N GLY A 73 -9.51 17.93 3.26
CA GLY A 73 -8.54 17.13 3.99
C GLY A 73 -9.13 15.90 4.69
N ILE A 74 -8.39 15.40 5.68
CA ILE A 74 -8.77 14.24 6.48
C ILE A 74 -8.85 14.63 7.96
N ARG A 75 -10.01 14.38 8.58
CA ARG A 75 -10.21 14.54 10.02
C ARG A 75 -9.61 13.39 10.80
N GLY A 76 -9.09 13.70 11.99
CA GLY A 76 -8.43 12.75 12.87
C GLY A 76 -6.93 12.63 12.62
N LEU A 77 -6.37 11.50 13.01
CA LEU A 77 -4.94 11.22 12.89
C LEU A 77 -4.63 10.50 11.57
N VAL A 78 -3.79 11.10 10.74
CA VAL A 78 -3.16 10.45 9.59
C VAL A 78 -1.76 10.00 10.01
N VAL A 79 -1.48 8.71 9.91
CA VAL A 79 -0.16 8.13 10.22
C VAL A 79 0.52 7.71 8.92
N ALA A 80 1.58 8.40 8.53
CA ALA A 80 2.46 7.96 7.46
C ALA A 80 3.28 6.75 7.95
N ASN A 81 3.01 5.60 7.36
CA ASN A 81 3.72 4.37 7.68
C ASN A 81 5.07 4.34 6.96
N GLN A 82 6.13 4.56 7.72
CA GLN A 82 7.52 4.60 7.25
C GLN A 82 8.34 3.39 7.72
N THR A 83 7.71 2.31 8.18
CA THR A 83 8.41 1.06 8.51
C THR A 83 9.07 0.48 7.25
N ARG A 84 10.32 -0.02 7.34
CA ARG A 84 11.12 -0.30 6.12
C ARG A 84 11.89 -1.61 6.14
N ARG A 85 11.80 -2.40 7.21
CA ARG A 85 12.56 -3.64 7.31
C ARG A 85 11.94 -4.73 6.46
N HIS A 86 12.74 -5.43 5.67
CA HIS A 86 12.36 -6.65 4.98
C HIS A 86 13.56 -7.56 4.79
N GLY A 87 13.33 -8.87 4.73
CA GLY A 87 14.38 -9.88 4.61
C GLY A 87 13.89 -11.28 4.92
N PRO A 88 14.80 -12.26 5.03
CA PRO A 88 14.47 -13.61 5.47
C PRO A 88 13.78 -13.64 6.82
N ALA A 89 12.84 -14.56 7.02
CA ALA A 89 12.01 -14.66 8.24
C ALA A 89 12.84 -14.77 9.53
N ALA A 90 14.02 -15.36 9.48
CA ALA A 90 14.93 -15.48 10.61
C ALA A 90 15.25 -14.12 11.28
N GLN A 91 15.32 -13.03 10.50
CA GLN A 91 15.60 -11.68 10.99
C GLN A 91 14.42 -11.04 11.76
N PHE A 92 13.25 -11.66 11.72
CA PHE A 92 12.01 -11.13 12.31
C PHE A 92 11.49 -11.98 13.48
N ARG A 93 12.16 -13.11 13.82
CA ARG A 93 11.69 -14.04 14.86
C ARG A 93 11.48 -13.36 16.20
N GLU A 94 12.45 -12.55 16.63
CA GLU A 94 12.42 -11.83 17.91
C GLU A 94 11.33 -10.76 17.94
N GLN A 95 11.17 -10.01 16.86
CA GLN A 95 10.20 -8.90 16.78
C GLN A 95 8.76 -9.38 16.62
N LEU A 96 8.51 -10.40 15.80
CA LEU A 96 7.16 -10.82 15.47
C LEU A 96 6.65 -11.96 16.37
N GLN A 97 7.55 -12.83 16.85
CA GLN A 97 7.29 -13.93 17.81
C GLN A 97 6.04 -14.77 17.45
N HIS A 98 5.91 -15.15 16.17
CA HIS A 98 4.71 -15.84 15.69
C HIS A 98 5.04 -17.16 14.97
N PRO A 99 4.28 -18.26 15.23
CA PRO A 99 4.56 -19.58 14.62
C PRO A 99 4.35 -19.66 13.10
N ALA A 100 3.66 -18.68 12.49
CA ALA A 100 3.54 -18.61 11.02
C ALA A 100 4.83 -18.18 10.32
N LEU A 101 5.86 -17.72 11.05
CA LEU A 101 7.18 -17.41 10.51
C LEU A 101 7.90 -18.72 10.16
N ARG A 102 7.89 -19.07 8.87
CA ARG A 102 8.67 -20.18 8.33
C ARG A 102 9.99 -19.64 7.78
N ASP A 103 11.06 -20.42 7.87
CA ASP A 103 12.40 -19.99 7.44
C ASP A 103 12.50 -19.72 5.94
N ASP A 104 11.64 -20.35 5.14
CA ASP A 104 11.54 -20.20 3.70
C ASP A 104 10.73 -18.94 3.26
N HIS A 105 10.18 -18.17 4.22
CA HIS A 105 9.46 -16.95 3.90
C HIS A 105 10.37 -15.72 3.83
N TRP A 106 10.02 -14.80 2.92
CA TRP A 106 10.51 -13.43 2.94
C TRP A 106 9.49 -12.55 3.66
N VAL A 107 9.94 -11.84 4.67
CA VAL A 107 9.08 -10.99 5.50
C VAL A 107 9.32 -9.53 5.19
N ALA A 108 8.27 -8.73 5.18
CA ALA A 108 8.33 -7.29 5.04
C ALA A 108 7.40 -6.58 6.01
N GLU A 109 7.89 -5.54 6.65
CA GLU A 109 7.03 -4.59 7.38
C GLU A 109 6.09 -3.88 6.41
N SER A 110 4.96 -3.45 6.91
CA SER A 110 3.83 -2.95 6.12
C SER A 110 4.12 -1.68 5.31
N GLY A 111 5.06 -0.85 5.76
CA GLY A 111 5.50 0.38 5.08
C GLY A 111 6.57 0.18 4.01
N VAL A 112 7.10 -1.03 3.86
CA VAL A 112 8.10 -1.34 2.83
C VAL A 112 7.55 -1.04 1.44
N MET A 113 8.32 -0.31 0.62
CA MET A 113 7.96 -0.07 -0.77
C MET A 113 8.00 -1.37 -1.57
N LEU A 114 6.86 -1.77 -2.15
CA LEU A 114 6.71 -3.05 -2.86
C LEU A 114 7.73 -3.23 -3.97
N ALA A 115 7.94 -2.21 -4.79
CA ALA A 115 8.92 -2.24 -5.88
C ALA A 115 10.36 -2.41 -5.39
N GLY A 116 10.69 -1.82 -4.23
CA GLY A 116 12.00 -1.98 -3.57
C GLY A 116 12.23 -3.42 -3.12
N MET A 117 11.23 -4.00 -2.44
CA MET A 117 11.26 -5.41 -2.02
C MET A 117 11.37 -6.34 -3.23
N ALA A 118 10.56 -6.15 -4.26
CA ALA A 118 10.60 -6.93 -5.50
C ALA A 118 12.01 -6.93 -6.13
N ARG A 119 12.66 -5.76 -6.18
CA ARG A 119 14.03 -5.65 -6.70
C ARG A 119 15.04 -6.42 -5.85
N THR A 120 14.92 -6.35 -4.53
CA THR A 120 15.82 -7.07 -3.62
C THR A 120 15.65 -8.59 -3.76
N THR A 121 14.41 -9.09 -3.72
CA THR A 121 14.13 -10.53 -3.85
C THR A 121 14.59 -11.08 -5.20
N THR A 122 14.30 -10.37 -6.30
CA THR A 122 14.75 -10.74 -7.65
C THR A 122 16.28 -10.85 -7.74
N ARG A 123 17.02 -9.88 -7.18
CA ARG A 123 18.49 -9.92 -7.14
C ARG A 123 19.04 -11.06 -6.28
N SER A 124 18.31 -11.46 -5.26
CA SER A 124 18.65 -12.58 -4.39
C SER A 124 18.25 -13.95 -4.97
N GLY A 125 17.78 -14.04 -6.21
CA GLY A 125 17.34 -15.28 -6.83
C GLY A 125 16.03 -15.82 -6.29
N LEU A 126 15.16 -14.94 -5.73
CA LEU A 126 13.85 -15.31 -5.22
C LEU A 126 12.77 -14.88 -6.21
N ALA A 127 12.13 -15.88 -6.83
CA ALA A 127 11.09 -15.73 -7.85
C ALA A 127 9.71 -15.48 -7.22
N GLY A 128 8.86 -14.75 -7.95
CA GLY A 128 7.44 -14.56 -7.64
C GLY A 128 7.03 -13.09 -7.51
N LEU A 129 7.97 -12.15 -7.37
CA LEU A 129 7.67 -10.72 -7.26
C LEU A 129 8.18 -9.86 -8.43
N GLU A 130 8.64 -10.45 -9.52
CA GLU A 130 9.18 -9.73 -10.69
C GLU A 130 8.13 -8.80 -11.33
N TRP A 131 6.86 -9.17 -11.21
CA TRP A 131 5.74 -8.35 -11.67
C TRP A 131 5.59 -7.04 -10.88
N ALA A 132 6.02 -7.03 -9.62
CA ALA A 132 5.81 -5.93 -8.69
C ALA A 132 6.89 -4.84 -8.77
N ILE A 133 7.98 -5.04 -9.54
CA ILE A 133 9.15 -4.14 -9.60
C ILE A 133 8.81 -2.71 -9.99
N SER A 134 7.70 -2.53 -10.69
CA SER A 134 7.25 -1.23 -11.16
C SER A 134 6.01 -0.71 -10.42
N ILE A 135 5.46 -1.45 -9.46
CA ILE A 135 4.22 -1.09 -8.76
C ILE A 135 4.53 -0.08 -7.65
N PRO A 136 3.98 1.12 -7.70
CA PRO A 136 4.14 2.09 -6.61
C PRO A 136 3.31 1.69 -5.40
N GLY A 137 3.73 2.18 -4.23
CA GLY A 137 3.04 1.94 -2.97
C GLY A 137 3.73 0.89 -2.09
N THR A 138 3.12 0.65 -0.94
CA THR A 138 3.69 -0.19 0.11
C THR A 138 3.15 -1.61 0.09
N VAL A 139 3.82 -2.51 0.80
CA VAL A 139 3.38 -3.88 1.04
C VAL A 139 1.97 -3.92 1.60
N ALA A 140 1.64 -3.08 2.62
CA ALA A 140 0.27 -3.02 3.15
C ALA A 140 -0.76 -2.64 2.08
N GLY A 141 -0.46 -1.62 1.25
CA GLY A 141 -1.35 -1.24 0.16
C GLY A 141 -1.58 -2.35 -0.86
N ALA A 142 -0.51 -3.10 -1.17
CA ALA A 142 -0.58 -4.26 -2.06
C ALA A 142 -1.44 -5.39 -1.48
N VAL A 143 -1.25 -5.72 -0.20
CA VAL A 143 -2.04 -6.72 0.53
C VAL A 143 -3.52 -6.34 0.58
N ILE A 144 -3.84 -5.10 0.94
CA ILE A 144 -5.22 -4.60 1.03
C ILE A 144 -5.93 -4.68 -0.33
N GLY A 145 -5.26 -4.21 -1.38
CA GLY A 145 -5.86 -4.05 -2.70
C GLY A 145 -5.69 -5.24 -3.63
N ASN A 146 -5.05 -6.33 -3.20
CA ASN A 146 -4.58 -7.39 -4.09
C ASN A 146 -3.91 -6.77 -5.33
N ALA A 147 -2.84 -5.99 -5.09
CA ALA A 147 -2.13 -5.34 -6.18
C ALA A 147 -1.60 -6.38 -7.17
N GLY A 148 -1.72 -6.10 -8.44
CA GLY A 148 -1.26 -7.03 -9.47
C GLY A 148 -1.00 -6.33 -10.80
N ALA A 149 -0.10 -6.90 -11.56
CA ALA A 149 0.29 -6.51 -12.90
C ALA A 149 0.95 -7.68 -13.62
N HIS A 150 1.05 -7.60 -14.96
CA HIS A 150 1.80 -8.56 -15.77
C HIS A 150 1.41 -10.03 -15.54
N GLY A 151 0.10 -10.28 -15.30
CA GLY A 151 -0.43 -11.64 -15.14
C GLY A 151 -0.27 -12.26 -13.74
N SER A 152 0.21 -11.52 -12.76
CA SER A 152 0.33 -11.97 -11.37
C SER A 152 -0.18 -10.91 -10.39
N ASP A 153 -0.36 -11.29 -9.13
CA ASP A 153 -0.83 -10.42 -8.06
C ASP A 153 -0.25 -10.80 -6.69
N THR A 154 -0.63 -10.03 -5.66
CA THR A 154 -0.15 -10.24 -4.29
C THR A 154 -0.57 -11.60 -3.73
N ALA A 155 -1.79 -12.06 -4.03
CA ALA A 155 -2.31 -13.34 -3.54
C ALA A 155 -1.50 -14.54 -4.03
N ALA A 156 -0.83 -14.43 -5.18
CA ALA A 156 -0.04 -15.53 -5.75
C ALA A 156 1.12 -15.97 -4.84
N ASN A 157 1.71 -15.04 -4.10
CA ASN A 157 2.91 -15.30 -3.29
C ASN A 157 2.75 -14.98 -1.80
N LEU A 158 1.62 -14.37 -1.40
CA LEU A 158 1.37 -14.08 0.01
C LEU A 158 1.10 -15.37 0.78
N ALA A 159 1.86 -15.58 1.86
CA ALA A 159 1.64 -16.69 2.80
C ALA A 159 0.74 -16.26 3.96
N TRP A 160 1.03 -15.10 4.54
CA TRP A 160 0.30 -14.57 5.71
C TRP A 160 0.47 -13.05 5.82
N VAL A 161 -0.42 -12.43 6.60
CA VAL A 161 -0.32 -11.05 7.03
C VAL A 161 -0.53 -10.93 8.53
N LEU A 162 0.30 -10.14 9.19
CA LEU A 162 0.18 -9.78 10.59
C LEU A 162 -0.62 -8.48 10.69
N VAL A 163 -1.76 -8.55 11.38
CA VAL A 163 -2.64 -7.40 11.59
C VAL A 163 -2.87 -7.16 13.07
N ARG A 164 -3.21 -5.94 13.42
CA ARG A 164 -3.71 -5.57 14.73
C ARG A 164 -4.98 -4.75 14.61
N TYR A 165 -6.01 -5.16 15.29
CA TYR A 165 -7.18 -4.33 15.52
C TYR A 165 -6.94 -3.55 16.81
N PRO A 166 -7.10 -2.21 16.82
CA PRO A 166 -6.90 -1.40 18.02
C PRO A 166 -7.70 -1.94 19.22
N GLY A 167 -7.04 -2.05 20.37
CA GLY A 167 -7.59 -2.71 21.57
C GLY A 167 -7.60 -4.24 21.53
N CYS A 168 -6.99 -4.87 20.54
CA CYS A 168 -6.88 -6.32 20.43
C CYS A 168 -5.41 -6.77 20.35
N ARG A 169 -5.17 -8.09 20.51
CA ARG A 169 -3.85 -8.69 20.25
C ARG A 169 -3.56 -8.72 18.75
N ARG A 170 -2.28 -8.82 18.38
CA ARG A 170 -1.85 -9.12 17.01
C ARG A 170 -2.48 -10.44 16.54
N GLN A 171 -2.87 -10.49 15.27
CA GLN A 171 -3.46 -11.67 14.63
C GLN A 171 -2.74 -11.92 13.32
N VAL A 172 -2.51 -13.19 13.00
CA VAL A 172 -2.06 -13.60 11.67
C VAL A 172 -3.29 -14.08 10.90
N LEU A 173 -3.43 -13.55 9.71
CA LEU A 173 -4.39 -14.01 8.71
C LEU A 173 -3.60 -14.68 7.60
N THR A 174 -4.03 -15.86 7.19
CA THR A 174 -3.49 -16.58 6.03
C THR A 174 -3.99 -15.95 4.73
N ARG A 175 -3.41 -16.32 3.60
CA ARG A 175 -3.92 -15.93 2.29
C ARG A 175 -5.41 -16.27 2.13
N ASP A 176 -5.81 -17.44 2.61
CA ASP A 176 -7.21 -17.90 2.44
C ASP A 176 -8.19 -17.10 3.30
N ASP A 177 -7.79 -16.65 4.50
CA ASP A 177 -8.60 -15.75 5.34
C ASP A 177 -8.86 -14.38 4.71
N LEU A 178 -8.08 -14.00 3.70
CA LEU A 178 -8.18 -12.70 3.03
C LEU A 178 -9.19 -12.68 1.88
N HIS A 179 -9.71 -13.85 1.45
CA HIS A 179 -10.75 -13.96 0.41
C HIS A 179 -10.46 -13.07 -0.82
N TYR A 180 -9.25 -13.18 -1.36
CA TYR A 180 -8.81 -12.34 -2.45
C TYR A 180 -9.66 -12.50 -3.71
N THR A 181 -10.01 -11.35 -4.28
CA THR A 181 -10.61 -11.24 -5.61
C THR A 181 -9.88 -10.15 -6.41
N TYR A 182 -10.30 -9.93 -7.64
CA TYR A 182 -9.72 -8.87 -8.48
C TYR A 182 -9.82 -7.50 -7.78
N ARG A 183 -8.65 -6.94 -7.42
CA ARG A 183 -8.54 -5.64 -6.74
C ARG A 183 -9.31 -5.54 -5.42
N SER A 184 -9.51 -6.65 -4.72
CA SER A 184 -10.17 -6.68 -3.41
C SER A 184 -9.60 -7.75 -2.48
N SER A 185 -9.84 -7.53 -1.19
CA SER A 185 -9.61 -8.46 -0.09
C SER A 185 -10.58 -8.18 1.04
N ARG A 186 -10.76 -9.13 1.94
CA ARG A 186 -11.51 -8.93 3.20
C ARG A 186 -11.02 -7.69 3.97
N LEU A 187 -9.71 -7.42 4.01
CA LEU A 187 -9.18 -6.24 4.68
C LEU A 187 -9.62 -4.94 4.00
N ARG A 188 -9.69 -4.91 2.67
CA ARG A 188 -10.22 -3.76 1.95
C ARG A 188 -11.68 -3.50 2.27
N GLU A 189 -12.48 -4.54 2.33
CA GLU A 189 -13.92 -4.44 2.66
C GLU A 189 -14.11 -3.90 4.07
N GLN A 190 -13.32 -4.36 5.04
CA GLN A 190 -13.34 -3.84 6.41
C GLN A 190 -12.92 -2.36 6.49
N LEU A 191 -11.93 -1.93 5.70
CA LEU A 191 -11.50 -0.53 5.68
C LEU A 191 -12.51 0.41 5.01
N LEU A 192 -13.28 -0.09 4.05
CA LEU A 192 -14.34 0.65 3.36
C LEU A 192 -15.70 0.54 4.07
N GLY A 193 -15.83 -0.36 5.01
CA GLY A 193 -17.04 -0.57 5.81
C GLY A 193 -17.37 0.59 6.76
N PRO A 194 -18.46 0.47 7.52
CA PRO A 194 -18.90 1.47 8.48
C PRO A 194 -17.79 1.90 9.43
N ARG A 195 -17.76 3.18 9.83
CA ARG A 195 -16.68 3.75 10.66
C ARG A 195 -16.67 3.20 12.09
N GLU A 196 -17.79 2.65 12.54
CA GLU A 196 -17.96 2.02 13.85
C GLU A 196 -17.21 0.69 13.98
N GLN A 197 -16.86 0.07 12.85
CA GLN A 197 -16.06 -1.15 12.85
C GLN A 197 -14.59 -0.84 13.13
N LYS A 198 -13.98 -1.65 14.00
CA LYS A 198 -12.53 -1.59 14.25
C LYS A 198 -11.78 -1.88 12.95
N ARG A 199 -10.99 -0.91 12.49
CA ARG A 199 -10.20 -1.04 11.27
C ARG A 199 -8.86 -1.69 11.57
N PRO A 200 -8.44 -2.71 10.81
CA PRO A 200 -7.16 -3.36 11.00
C PRO A 200 -6.00 -2.45 10.61
N VAL A 201 -4.95 -2.48 11.41
CA VAL A 201 -3.64 -1.94 11.06
C VAL A 201 -2.76 -3.11 10.62
N ILE A 202 -2.27 -3.07 9.39
CA ILE A 202 -1.34 -4.08 8.89
C ILE A 202 0.06 -3.75 9.41
N LEU A 203 0.72 -4.74 10.01
CA LEU A 203 2.05 -4.60 10.59
C LEU A 203 3.13 -5.19 9.68
N ALA A 204 2.94 -6.41 9.22
CA ALA A 204 3.89 -7.10 8.36
C ALA A 204 3.19 -8.13 7.47
N ALA A 205 3.88 -8.58 6.43
CA ALA A 205 3.44 -9.68 5.58
C ALA A 205 4.60 -10.65 5.29
N GLY A 206 4.28 -11.93 5.18
CA GLY A 206 5.20 -12.99 4.76
C GLY A 206 4.86 -13.51 3.38
N PHE A 207 5.88 -13.66 2.56
CA PHE A 207 5.78 -14.13 1.18
C PHE A 207 6.53 -15.45 1.01
N ALA A 208 5.87 -16.44 0.40
CA ALA A 208 6.50 -17.68 -0.03
C ALA A 208 7.06 -17.47 -1.44
N LEU A 209 8.38 -17.43 -1.57
CA LEU A 209 9.07 -17.18 -2.82
C LEU A 209 9.89 -18.42 -3.23
N ALA A 210 9.88 -18.74 -4.51
CA ALA A 210 10.62 -19.88 -5.04
C ALA A 210 12.08 -19.50 -5.37
N GLN A 211 12.98 -20.46 -5.33
CA GLN A 211 14.34 -20.28 -5.85
C GLN A 211 14.31 -20.17 -7.38
N GLY A 212 15.13 -19.29 -7.93
CA GLY A 212 15.25 -19.07 -9.36
C GLY A 212 16.63 -18.51 -9.73
N ASP A 213 16.91 -18.46 -11.02
CA ASP A 213 18.14 -17.87 -11.54
C ASP A 213 18.02 -16.33 -11.50
N PRO A 214 18.88 -15.61 -10.76
CA PRO A 214 18.84 -14.16 -10.65
C PRO A 214 18.90 -13.45 -12.02
N VAL A 215 19.65 -13.98 -12.99
CA VAL A 215 19.77 -13.37 -14.33
C VAL A 215 18.43 -13.43 -15.06
N VAL A 216 17.78 -14.59 -15.05
CA VAL A 216 16.45 -14.77 -15.67
C VAL A 216 15.41 -13.90 -14.99
N LEU A 217 15.42 -13.84 -13.66
CA LEU A 217 14.46 -13.05 -12.88
C LEU A 217 14.63 -11.55 -13.13
N LEU A 218 15.88 -11.05 -13.18
CA LEU A 218 16.18 -9.65 -13.49
C LEU A 218 15.71 -9.30 -14.91
N HIS A 219 15.95 -10.16 -15.88
CA HIS A 219 15.48 -9.94 -17.25
C HIS A 219 13.95 -9.79 -17.31
N ARG A 220 13.20 -10.66 -16.66
CA ARG A 220 11.72 -10.55 -16.55
C ARG A 220 11.28 -9.26 -15.87
N ALA A 221 11.97 -8.89 -14.81
CA ALA A 221 11.67 -7.65 -14.07
C ALA A 221 11.89 -6.40 -14.95
N ASP A 222 12.99 -6.37 -15.72
CA ASP A 222 13.32 -5.27 -16.63
C ASP A 222 12.33 -5.19 -17.80
N GLU A 223 11.91 -6.32 -18.36
CA GLU A 223 10.82 -6.35 -19.36
C GLU A 223 9.52 -5.75 -18.80
N ASN A 224 9.12 -6.13 -17.59
CA ASN A 224 7.92 -5.61 -16.94
C ASN A 224 8.03 -4.10 -16.72
N LEU A 225 9.20 -3.61 -16.29
CA LEU A 225 9.46 -2.19 -16.11
C LEU A 225 9.42 -1.44 -17.45
N ALA A 226 10.00 -2.00 -18.50
CA ALA A 226 9.99 -1.42 -19.85
C ALA A 226 8.57 -1.31 -20.41
N ARG A 227 7.76 -2.38 -20.31
CA ARG A 227 6.34 -2.37 -20.73
C ARG A 227 5.54 -1.29 -20.00
N ARG A 228 5.76 -1.14 -18.68
CA ARG A 228 5.08 -0.10 -17.91
C ARG A 228 5.48 1.30 -18.37
N ARG A 229 6.78 1.57 -18.53
CA ARG A 229 7.28 2.87 -19.00
C ARG A 229 6.75 3.23 -20.38
N ALA A 230 6.57 2.26 -21.26
CA ALA A 230 6.02 2.47 -22.59
C ALA A 230 4.52 2.81 -22.58
N SER A 231 3.74 2.27 -21.62
CA SER A 231 2.27 2.35 -21.64
C SER A 231 1.66 3.30 -20.63
N GLN A 232 2.37 3.69 -19.58
CA GLN A 232 1.80 4.51 -18.49
C GLN A 232 2.42 5.91 -18.42
N PRO A 233 1.65 6.92 -17.98
CA PRO A 233 2.15 8.27 -17.80
C PRO A 233 3.18 8.34 -16.66
N VAL A 234 4.06 9.35 -16.73
CA VAL A 234 5.04 9.67 -15.68
C VAL A 234 4.58 10.81 -14.79
N GLU A 235 3.58 11.55 -15.25
CA GLU A 235 2.99 12.68 -14.56
C GLU A 235 2.35 12.23 -13.22
N PRO A 236 2.21 13.14 -12.24
CA PRO A 236 1.56 12.85 -10.97
C PRO A 236 0.15 12.30 -11.19
N SER A 237 -0.14 11.14 -10.58
CA SER A 237 -1.43 10.46 -10.71
C SER A 237 -1.65 9.48 -9.54
N ALA A 238 -2.87 8.96 -9.42
CA ALA A 238 -3.22 7.89 -8.50
C ALA A 238 -3.23 6.49 -9.15
N GLY A 239 -2.60 6.32 -10.31
CA GLY A 239 -2.66 5.10 -11.10
C GLY A 239 -3.97 4.97 -11.89
N SER A 240 -4.39 3.74 -12.21
CA SER A 240 -5.65 3.48 -12.91
C SER A 240 -6.84 3.85 -12.02
N ILE A 241 -7.73 4.70 -12.54
CA ILE A 241 -8.88 5.25 -11.81
C ILE A 241 -10.01 4.22 -11.71
N PHE A 242 -10.30 3.52 -12.82
CA PHE A 242 -11.40 2.56 -12.89
C PHE A 242 -10.91 1.11 -12.90
N ARG A 243 -11.68 0.23 -12.30
CA ARG A 243 -11.50 -1.22 -12.46
C ARG A 243 -11.91 -1.62 -13.86
N ASN A 244 -11.26 -2.63 -14.39
CA ASN A 244 -11.70 -3.22 -15.66
C ASN A 244 -13.01 -3.95 -15.46
N PRO A 245 -14.00 -3.77 -16.34
CA PRO A 245 -15.20 -4.60 -16.36
C PRO A 245 -14.88 -6.03 -16.83
N ALA A 246 -15.81 -6.94 -16.64
CA ALA A 246 -15.67 -8.31 -17.15
C ALA A 246 -15.53 -8.31 -18.68
N GLY A 247 -14.50 -8.97 -19.18
CA GLY A 247 -14.25 -9.13 -20.62
C GLY A 247 -13.71 -7.90 -21.37
N ASP A 248 -13.44 -6.77 -20.67
CA ASP A 248 -12.93 -5.56 -21.33
C ASP A 248 -11.99 -4.74 -20.43
N PHE A 249 -11.40 -3.68 -21.00
CA PHE A 249 -10.49 -2.78 -20.31
C PHE A 249 -11.09 -1.37 -20.22
N ALA A 250 -11.16 -0.82 -19.01
CA ALA A 250 -11.66 0.54 -18.78
C ALA A 250 -10.90 1.59 -19.62
N GLY A 251 -9.57 1.43 -19.77
CA GLY A 251 -8.77 2.31 -20.63
C GLY A 251 -9.23 2.30 -22.08
N ARG A 252 -9.53 1.12 -22.64
CA ARG A 252 -10.05 0.99 -24.01
C ARG A 252 -11.41 1.67 -24.18
N LEU A 253 -12.31 1.48 -23.20
CA LEU A 253 -13.63 2.10 -23.24
C LEU A 253 -13.55 3.63 -23.19
N ILE A 254 -12.72 4.19 -22.31
CA ILE A 254 -12.52 5.65 -22.20
C ILE A 254 -11.87 6.20 -23.49
N GLU A 255 -10.91 5.47 -24.06
CA GLU A 255 -10.26 5.83 -25.32
C GLU A 255 -11.23 5.82 -26.49
N SER A 256 -12.14 4.82 -26.58
CA SER A 256 -13.14 4.75 -27.66
C SER A 256 -14.15 5.91 -27.66
N LEU A 257 -14.26 6.63 -26.53
CA LEU A 257 -15.06 7.86 -26.40
C LEU A 257 -14.27 9.13 -26.75
N GLY A 258 -13.02 9.00 -27.22
CA GLY A 258 -12.18 10.16 -27.57
C GLY A 258 -11.72 10.99 -26.35
N MET A 259 -11.74 10.44 -25.15
CA MET A 259 -11.48 11.17 -23.92
C MET A 259 -9.98 11.44 -23.62
N LYS A 260 -9.05 10.79 -24.35
CA LYS A 260 -7.60 11.09 -24.17
C LYS A 260 -7.32 12.58 -24.38
N GLY A 261 -6.60 13.19 -23.43
CA GLY A 261 -6.29 14.61 -23.46
C GLY A 261 -7.40 15.54 -22.97
N HIS A 262 -8.62 15.02 -22.70
CA HIS A 262 -9.68 15.85 -22.12
C HIS A 262 -9.24 16.40 -20.76
N GLN A 263 -9.39 17.72 -20.55
CA GLN A 263 -8.85 18.42 -19.41
C GLN A 263 -9.88 19.33 -18.76
N ILE A 264 -9.90 19.34 -17.42
CA ILE A 264 -10.68 20.28 -16.61
C ILE A 264 -9.75 20.84 -15.53
N GLY A 265 -9.45 22.13 -15.61
CA GLY A 265 -8.43 22.73 -14.75
C GLY A 265 -7.07 22.06 -14.93
N GLY A 266 -6.43 21.65 -13.83
CA GLY A 266 -5.17 20.88 -13.85
C GLY A 266 -5.36 19.36 -13.95
N ALA A 267 -6.59 18.84 -14.03
CA ALA A 267 -6.85 17.42 -14.17
C ALA A 267 -7.05 17.03 -15.64
N GLN A 268 -6.22 16.11 -16.14
CA GLN A 268 -6.27 15.66 -17.53
C GLN A 268 -6.35 14.14 -17.64
N VAL A 269 -7.24 13.64 -18.51
CA VAL A 269 -7.19 12.24 -18.95
C VAL A 269 -5.90 12.04 -19.75
N SER A 270 -5.02 11.17 -19.26
CA SER A 270 -3.69 11.02 -19.87
C SER A 270 -3.78 10.68 -21.36
N PRO A 271 -3.05 11.39 -22.23
CA PRO A 271 -2.97 11.05 -23.66
C PRO A 271 -2.26 9.70 -23.89
N ARG A 272 -1.45 9.24 -22.91
CA ARG A 272 -0.73 7.97 -23.00
C ARG A 272 -1.61 6.78 -22.60
N HIS A 273 -2.41 6.91 -21.53
CA HIS A 273 -3.25 5.83 -21.03
C HIS A 273 -4.57 6.38 -20.48
N ALA A 274 -5.67 6.09 -21.19
CA ALA A 274 -6.97 6.72 -20.91
C ALA A 274 -7.56 6.42 -19.52
N ASN A 275 -7.15 5.33 -18.84
CA ASN A 275 -7.57 5.03 -17.47
C ASN A 275 -6.71 5.74 -16.40
N PHE A 276 -5.94 6.76 -16.77
CA PHE A 276 -5.18 7.58 -15.84
C PHE A 276 -5.65 9.03 -15.95
N ILE A 277 -5.89 9.65 -14.80
CA ILE A 277 -6.03 11.09 -14.69
C ILE A 277 -4.72 11.60 -14.12
N VAL A 278 -4.11 12.57 -14.79
CA VAL A 278 -2.84 13.18 -14.40
C VAL A 278 -3.07 14.60 -13.92
N ASN A 279 -2.23 15.04 -13.00
CA ASN A 279 -2.17 16.42 -12.51
C ASN A 279 -1.10 17.14 -13.34
N THR A 280 -1.51 18.13 -14.15
CA THR A 280 -0.69 18.90 -15.10
C THR A 280 -0.23 20.24 -14.54
#